data_90f36c7aa9e679ce722d42fd2e502f4b
#
_entry.id   90f36c7aa9e679ce722d42fd2e502f4b
#
_cell.length_a   1.000
_cell.length_b   1.000
_cell.length_c   1.000
_cell.angle_alpha   90.00
_cell.angle_beta   90.00
_cell.angle_gamma   90.00
#
_symmetry.space_group_name_H-M   'P 1'
#
loop_
_entity.id
_entity.type
_entity.pdbx_description
1 polymer ?
#
loop_
_entity_poly.entity_id
_entity_poly.type
_entity_poly.pdbx_seq_one_letter_code
_entity_poly.pdbx_strand_id
1 'polypeptide(L)'
;VAASGGAPLVLYTFFLFALDSTYQAWASQNIIPSPALWHYASAWGLLALAGLFGLRPLYRRNLVAWALVLGWLLALPVLLYTPYNLQRRLAEGAQLPLAALALLGLTVGIARFGRLKVGRRIRRVAPLALVAVSLPATVLLWVGGLAAVLNHAEPIYQTKDQVATCVFLARSLPPRQVVLSSYEFGNTLPAYGYLVPYIGHGPETPYLELKRDTVAEFYNAQTFRDTRYLNYSYLGSPYVVVGPHEQALGRFDPARHANYLIKIFESGGYSVWSLKPSSP
;
A
#
# COMPACT_ATOMS: atom_id res chain seq x y z
N VAL A 1 8.31 -5.23 -33.02
CA VAL A 1 6.89 -5.49 -32.66
C VAL A 1 6.65 -5.13 -31.19
N ALA A 2 7.41 -5.65 -30.19
CA ALA A 2 7.18 -5.34 -28.78
C ALA A 2 7.39 -3.85 -28.46
N ALA A 3 8.46 -3.24 -29.00
CA ALA A 3 8.76 -1.83 -28.79
C ALA A 3 7.71 -0.90 -29.42
N SER A 4 7.20 -1.23 -30.61
CA SER A 4 6.18 -0.44 -31.28
C SER A 4 4.81 -0.52 -30.60
N GLY A 5 4.48 -1.65 -29.93
CA GLY A 5 3.23 -1.77 -29.16
C GLY A 5 3.28 -1.06 -27.81
N GLY A 6 4.45 -1.00 -27.16
CA GLY A 6 4.61 -0.35 -25.85
C GLY A 6 4.88 1.16 -25.92
N ALA A 7 5.52 1.64 -26.97
CA ALA A 7 5.92 3.04 -27.08
C ALA A 7 4.76 4.05 -26.93
N PRO A 8 3.58 3.88 -27.51
CA PRO A 8 2.45 4.81 -27.30
C PRO A 8 2.02 4.93 -25.85
N LEU A 9 1.98 3.81 -25.12
CA LEU A 9 1.62 3.80 -23.69
C LEU A 9 2.67 4.49 -22.83
N VAL A 10 3.94 4.25 -23.11
CA VAL A 10 5.05 4.91 -22.42
C VAL A 10 5.02 6.42 -22.65
N LEU A 11 4.83 6.86 -23.90
CA LEU A 11 4.73 8.27 -24.25
C LEU A 11 3.50 8.91 -23.60
N TYR A 12 2.33 8.27 -23.67
CA TYR A 12 1.13 8.74 -23.00
C TYR A 12 1.35 8.93 -21.49
N THR A 13 1.91 7.93 -20.83
CA THR A 13 2.21 8.00 -19.40
C THR A 13 3.21 9.12 -19.10
N PHE A 14 4.26 9.26 -19.89
CA PHE A 14 5.25 10.33 -19.75
C PHE A 14 4.61 11.72 -19.84
N PHE A 15 3.77 11.96 -20.87
CA PHE A 15 3.08 13.24 -21.03
C PHE A 15 2.07 13.49 -19.91
N LEU A 16 1.37 12.46 -19.44
CA LEU A 16 0.44 12.57 -18.32
C LEU A 16 1.15 13.07 -17.06
N PHE A 17 2.28 12.44 -16.70
CA PHE A 17 3.07 12.85 -15.52
C PHE A 17 3.79 14.20 -15.71
N ALA A 18 4.08 14.59 -16.95
CA ALA A 18 4.74 15.86 -17.22
C ALA A 18 3.77 17.06 -17.23
N LEU A 19 2.52 16.86 -17.63
CA LEU A 19 1.59 17.95 -17.91
C LEU A 19 0.42 18.08 -16.93
N ASP A 20 0.00 16.98 -16.28
CA ASP A 20 -1.13 16.99 -15.36
C ASP A 20 -0.67 17.20 -13.92
N SER A 21 -1.16 18.29 -13.30
CA SER A 21 -0.80 18.67 -11.92
C SER A 21 -1.22 17.65 -10.86
N THR A 22 -2.30 16.90 -11.09
CA THR A 22 -2.77 15.86 -10.19
C THR A 22 -1.80 14.69 -10.16
N TYR A 23 -1.33 14.27 -11.35
CA TYR A 23 -0.32 13.21 -11.43
C TYR A 23 1.05 13.65 -10.90
N GLN A 24 1.42 14.92 -11.08
CA GLN A 24 2.63 15.48 -10.48
C GLN A 24 2.54 15.47 -8.94
N ALA A 25 1.42 15.91 -8.38
CA ALA A 25 1.18 15.88 -6.94
C ALA A 25 1.21 14.43 -6.39
N TRP A 26 0.55 13.51 -7.09
CA TRP A 26 0.57 12.09 -6.73
C TRP A 26 1.99 11.51 -6.77
N ALA A 27 2.76 11.78 -7.83
CA ALA A 27 4.12 11.29 -7.97
C ALA A 27 5.05 11.86 -6.89
N SER A 28 4.90 13.13 -6.50
CA SER A 28 5.71 13.77 -5.46
C SER A 28 5.44 13.19 -4.07
N GLN A 29 4.25 12.69 -3.81
CA GLN A 29 3.86 12.06 -2.54
C GLN A 29 4.22 10.58 -2.49
N ASN A 30 4.25 9.91 -3.64
CA ASN A 30 4.47 8.47 -3.71
C ASN A 30 5.95 8.14 -3.86
N ILE A 31 6.73 8.50 -2.83
CA ILE A 31 8.17 8.26 -2.80
C ILE A 31 8.45 7.02 -1.97
N ILE A 32 8.89 5.95 -2.64
CA ILE A 32 9.23 4.67 -2.02
C ILE A 32 10.71 4.37 -2.28
N PRO A 33 11.62 4.91 -1.44
CA PRO A 33 13.06 4.70 -1.61
C PRO A 33 13.44 3.26 -1.32
N SER A 34 14.50 2.81 -1.97
CA SER A 34 15.09 1.51 -1.67
C SER A 34 15.76 1.52 -0.31
N PRO A 35 15.59 0.45 0.48
CA PRO A 35 16.32 0.28 1.74
C PRO A 35 17.82 0.07 1.48
N ALA A 36 18.61 0.13 2.55
CA ALA A 36 20.05 -0.13 2.47
C ALA A 36 20.34 -1.54 1.92
N LEU A 37 21.47 -1.68 1.20
CA LEU A 37 21.86 -2.92 0.51
C LEU A 37 21.82 -4.18 1.39
N TRP A 38 22.11 -4.05 2.68
CA TRP A 38 22.12 -5.20 3.58
C TRP A 38 20.73 -5.83 3.76
N HIS A 39 19.62 -5.08 3.58
CA HIS A 39 18.28 -5.66 3.58
C HIS A 39 18.08 -6.61 2.38
N TYR A 40 18.55 -6.21 1.22
CA TYR A 40 18.51 -7.08 0.03
C TYR A 40 19.45 -8.28 0.19
N ALA A 41 20.63 -8.08 0.79
CA ALA A 41 21.55 -9.16 1.08
C ALA A 41 20.94 -10.17 2.08
N SER A 42 20.24 -9.71 3.10
CA SER A 42 19.56 -10.59 4.05
C SER A 42 18.36 -11.33 3.42
N ALA A 43 17.60 -10.66 2.55
CA ALA A 43 16.42 -11.25 1.91
C ALA A 43 16.79 -12.24 0.80
N TRP A 44 17.80 -11.94 -0.01
CA TRP A 44 18.13 -12.68 -1.23
C TRP A 44 19.48 -13.37 -1.20
N GLY A 45 20.32 -13.09 -0.20
CA GLY A 45 21.70 -13.55 -0.17
C GLY A 45 21.86 -15.07 -0.28
N LEU A 46 21.03 -15.82 0.42
CA LEU A 46 21.06 -17.29 0.34
C LEU A 46 20.66 -17.81 -1.06
N LEU A 47 19.64 -17.18 -1.67
CA LEU A 47 19.25 -17.53 -3.03
C LEU A 47 20.32 -17.14 -4.03
N ALA A 48 20.94 -15.98 -3.87
CA ALA A 48 22.03 -15.52 -4.72
C ALA A 48 23.25 -16.43 -4.62
N LEU A 49 23.66 -16.81 -3.41
CA LEU A 49 24.76 -17.77 -3.19
C LEU A 49 24.49 -19.11 -3.85
N ALA A 50 23.30 -19.68 -3.66
CA ALA A 50 22.89 -20.90 -4.33
C ALA A 50 22.86 -20.72 -5.86
N GLY A 51 22.39 -19.57 -6.33
CA GLY A 51 22.28 -19.20 -7.75
C GLY A 51 23.63 -19.10 -8.45
N LEU A 52 24.70 -18.67 -7.77
CA LEU A 52 26.06 -18.63 -8.34
C LEU A 52 26.47 -19.98 -8.91
N PHE A 53 26.13 -21.07 -8.24
CA PHE A 53 26.40 -22.44 -8.73
C PHE A 53 25.53 -22.81 -9.93
N GLY A 54 24.41 -22.13 -10.15
CA GLY A 54 23.50 -22.31 -11.28
C GLY A 54 23.94 -21.60 -12.56
N LEU A 55 24.76 -20.55 -12.48
CA LEU A 55 25.16 -19.74 -13.62
C LEU A 55 25.87 -20.55 -14.73
N ARG A 56 26.90 -21.32 -14.37
CA ARG A 56 27.65 -22.13 -15.34
C ARG A 56 26.81 -23.22 -16.01
N PRO A 57 25.99 -23.96 -15.29
CA PRO A 57 25.06 -24.93 -15.89
C PRO A 57 24.05 -24.29 -16.84
N LEU A 58 23.48 -23.10 -16.48
CA LEU A 58 22.56 -22.38 -17.33
C LEU A 58 23.25 -21.89 -18.61
N TYR A 59 24.43 -21.29 -18.49
CA TYR A 59 25.25 -20.87 -19.65
C TYR A 59 25.47 -22.00 -20.67
N ARG A 60 25.81 -23.21 -20.16
CA ARG A 60 26.06 -24.38 -21.02
C ARG A 60 24.81 -24.95 -21.67
N ARG A 61 23.64 -24.76 -21.06
CA ARG A 61 22.36 -25.26 -21.55
C ARG A 61 21.67 -24.33 -22.51
N ASN A 62 21.65 -23.06 -22.16
CA ASN A 62 20.90 -22.04 -22.91
C ASN A 62 21.52 -20.64 -22.67
N LEU A 63 22.29 -20.17 -23.64
CA LEU A 63 22.97 -18.89 -23.59
C LEU A 63 21.98 -17.73 -23.51
N VAL A 64 20.85 -17.80 -24.21
CA VAL A 64 19.85 -16.75 -24.24
C VAL A 64 19.20 -16.61 -22.85
N ALA A 65 18.76 -17.72 -22.26
CA ALA A 65 18.21 -17.71 -20.92
C ALA A 65 19.22 -17.23 -19.86
N TRP A 66 20.50 -17.61 -20.01
CA TRP A 66 21.57 -17.12 -19.15
C TRP A 66 21.76 -15.61 -19.28
N ALA A 67 21.80 -15.08 -20.49
CA ALA A 67 21.97 -13.65 -20.73
C ALA A 67 20.80 -12.83 -20.19
N LEU A 68 19.56 -13.32 -20.37
CA LEU A 68 18.36 -12.67 -19.86
C LEU A 68 18.35 -12.63 -18.32
N VAL A 69 18.60 -13.76 -17.69
CA VAL A 69 18.60 -13.88 -16.22
C VAL A 69 19.71 -13.06 -15.60
N LEU A 70 20.93 -13.17 -16.15
CA LEU A 70 22.09 -12.40 -15.65
C LEU A 70 21.91 -10.90 -15.90
N GLY A 71 21.46 -10.53 -17.10
CA GLY A 71 21.17 -9.13 -17.45
C GLY A 71 20.15 -8.50 -16.51
N TRP A 72 19.06 -9.23 -16.20
CA TRP A 72 18.07 -8.79 -15.20
C TRP A 72 18.71 -8.57 -13.84
N LEU A 73 19.45 -9.57 -13.32
CA LEU A 73 20.06 -9.48 -11.99
C LEU A 73 21.13 -8.39 -11.90
N LEU A 74 21.88 -8.14 -12.97
CA LEU A 74 22.87 -7.06 -13.03
C LEU A 74 22.23 -5.67 -13.16
N ALA A 75 21.07 -5.57 -13.81
CA ALA A 75 20.32 -4.33 -13.90
C ALA A 75 19.68 -3.92 -12.56
N LEU A 76 19.32 -4.89 -11.69
CA LEU A 76 18.63 -4.63 -10.42
C LEU A 76 19.33 -3.61 -9.53
N PRO A 77 20.64 -3.69 -9.21
CA PRO A 77 21.29 -2.71 -8.34
C PRO A 77 21.22 -1.29 -8.91
N VAL A 78 21.31 -1.14 -10.23
CA VAL A 78 21.18 0.15 -10.90
C VAL A 78 19.76 0.67 -10.77
N LEU A 79 18.76 -0.15 -11.08
CA LEU A 79 17.35 0.22 -11.02
C LEU A 79 16.90 0.58 -9.60
N LEU A 80 17.36 -0.19 -8.61
CA LEU A 80 17.00 0.00 -7.20
C LEU A 80 17.51 1.31 -6.60
N TYR A 81 18.60 1.88 -7.15
CA TYR A 81 19.21 3.11 -6.65
C TYR A 81 19.20 4.25 -7.67
N THR A 82 18.51 4.07 -8.80
CA THR A 82 18.24 5.19 -9.73
C THR A 82 17.30 6.18 -9.04
N PRO A 83 17.47 7.50 -9.20
CA PRO A 83 16.61 8.51 -8.60
C PRO A 83 15.21 8.50 -9.23
N TYR A 84 14.42 7.55 -8.85
CA TYR A 84 13.04 7.34 -9.27
C TYR A 84 12.13 7.12 -8.06
N ASN A 85 10.94 7.69 -8.05
CA ASN A 85 10.07 7.70 -6.88
C ASN A 85 9.67 6.30 -6.38
N LEU A 86 9.58 5.33 -7.29
CA LEU A 86 9.15 3.95 -7.00
C LEU A 86 10.30 2.94 -7.01
N GLN A 87 11.52 3.36 -6.66
CA GLN A 87 12.73 2.52 -6.70
C GLN A 87 12.51 1.11 -6.15
N ARG A 88 11.95 1.01 -4.95
CA ARG A 88 11.75 -0.27 -4.26
C ARG A 88 10.86 -1.23 -5.05
N ARG A 89 9.89 -0.72 -5.82
CA ARG A 89 9.01 -1.56 -6.64
C ARG A 89 9.73 -2.19 -7.84
N LEU A 90 10.84 -1.62 -8.26
CA LEU A 90 11.66 -2.21 -9.33
C LEU A 90 12.33 -3.52 -8.91
N ALA A 91 12.33 -3.85 -7.61
CA ALA A 91 12.74 -5.15 -7.08
C ALA A 91 11.69 -6.25 -7.24
N GLU A 92 10.44 -5.88 -7.53
CA GLU A 92 9.35 -6.85 -7.71
C GLU A 92 9.67 -7.80 -8.85
N GLY A 93 9.48 -9.10 -8.61
CA GLY A 93 9.84 -10.13 -9.58
C GLY A 93 11.32 -10.60 -9.56
N ALA A 94 12.23 -9.92 -8.85
CA ALA A 94 13.64 -10.35 -8.73
C ALA A 94 13.81 -11.76 -8.14
N GLN A 95 12.86 -12.20 -7.35
CA GLN A 95 12.86 -13.55 -6.77
C GLN A 95 12.76 -14.65 -7.84
N LEU A 96 12.10 -14.40 -8.97
CA LEU A 96 11.90 -15.40 -10.02
C LEU A 96 13.24 -15.87 -10.62
N PRO A 97 14.09 -14.97 -11.19
CA PRO A 97 15.39 -15.37 -11.73
C PRO A 97 16.34 -15.90 -10.65
N LEU A 98 16.29 -15.37 -9.43
CA LEU A 98 17.11 -15.85 -8.32
C LEU A 98 16.71 -17.27 -7.90
N ALA A 99 15.42 -17.55 -7.75
CA ALA A 99 14.93 -18.88 -7.39
C ALA A 99 15.24 -19.91 -8.46
N ALA A 100 15.07 -19.55 -9.73
CA ALA A 100 15.40 -20.44 -10.85
C ALA A 100 16.90 -20.80 -10.88
N LEU A 101 17.78 -19.80 -10.69
CA LEU A 101 19.23 -20.05 -10.58
C LEU A 101 19.58 -20.84 -9.33
N ALA A 102 18.99 -20.54 -8.19
CA ALA A 102 19.23 -21.23 -6.92
C ALA A 102 18.83 -22.70 -7.04
N LEU A 103 17.68 -23.00 -7.63
CA LEU A 103 17.22 -24.37 -7.87
C LEU A 103 18.21 -25.12 -8.77
N LEU A 104 18.66 -24.51 -9.85
CA LEU A 104 19.66 -25.10 -10.74
C LEU A 104 20.99 -25.29 -10.03
N GLY A 105 21.45 -24.33 -9.24
CA GLY A 105 22.65 -24.40 -8.43
C GLY A 105 22.61 -25.54 -7.39
N LEU A 106 21.49 -25.64 -6.69
CA LEU A 106 21.24 -26.70 -5.71
C LEU A 106 21.24 -28.10 -6.38
N THR A 107 20.58 -28.27 -7.52
CA THR A 107 20.54 -29.53 -8.23
C THR A 107 21.95 -29.98 -8.65
N VAL A 108 22.78 -29.07 -9.14
CA VAL A 108 24.16 -29.32 -9.52
C VAL A 108 25.05 -29.59 -8.28
N GLY A 109 24.88 -28.78 -7.24
CA GLY A 109 25.58 -28.98 -5.97
C GLY A 109 25.27 -30.34 -5.35
N ILE A 110 23.99 -30.70 -5.26
CA ILE A 110 23.56 -32.01 -4.75
C ILE A 110 24.12 -33.15 -5.59
N ALA A 111 24.14 -33.02 -6.94
CA ALA A 111 24.70 -34.05 -7.82
C ALA A 111 26.22 -34.22 -7.65
N ARG A 112 26.92 -33.10 -7.40
CA ARG A 112 28.38 -33.09 -7.19
C ARG A 112 28.78 -33.66 -5.82
N PHE A 113 28.09 -33.24 -4.77
CA PHE A 113 28.31 -33.72 -3.41
C PHE A 113 27.73 -35.13 -3.19
N GLY A 114 26.73 -35.52 -3.97
CA GLY A 114 26.10 -36.86 -3.91
C GLY A 114 27.02 -38.02 -4.24
N ARG A 115 28.19 -37.75 -4.85
CA ARG A 115 29.26 -38.74 -5.09
C ARG A 115 30.06 -39.08 -3.81
N LEU A 116 29.97 -38.24 -2.77
CA LEU A 116 30.58 -38.47 -1.47
C LEU A 116 29.62 -39.30 -0.58
N LYS A 117 30.17 -40.13 0.33
CA LYS A 117 29.34 -40.94 1.26
C LYS A 117 28.33 -40.09 2.06
N VAL A 118 28.68 -38.85 2.42
CA VAL A 118 27.84 -37.86 3.09
C VAL A 118 26.75 -37.31 2.15
N GLY A 119 26.96 -37.32 0.85
CA GLY A 119 26.08 -36.72 -0.14
C GLY A 119 24.70 -37.36 -0.25
N ARG A 120 24.55 -38.63 0.07
CA ARG A 120 23.25 -39.33 0.09
C ARG A 120 22.32 -38.73 1.17
N ARG A 121 22.87 -38.37 2.33
CA ARG A 121 22.11 -37.74 3.40
C ARG A 121 21.76 -36.26 3.06
N ILE A 122 22.71 -35.53 2.49
CA ILE A 122 22.49 -34.16 2.01
C ILE A 122 21.42 -34.15 0.93
N ARG A 123 21.43 -35.06 0.00
CA ARG A 123 20.43 -35.12 -1.08
C ARG A 123 19.01 -35.34 -0.59
N ARG A 124 18.82 -36.04 0.55
CA ARG A 124 17.49 -36.20 1.19
C ARG A 124 17.10 -35.01 2.05
N VAL A 125 18.04 -34.36 2.71
CA VAL A 125 17.78 -33.34 3.72
C VAL A 125 17.76 -31.93 3.10
N ALA A 126 18.54 -31.65 2.04
CA ALA A 126 18.65 -30.34 1.45
C ALA A 126 17.31 -29.73 0.97
N PRO A 127 16.40 -30.47 0.31
CA PRO A 127 15.09 -29.94 -0.04
C PRO A 127 14.24 -29.56 1.19
N LEU A 128 14.27 -30.44 2.22
CA LEU A 128 13.55 -30.19 3.48
C LEU A 128 14.16 -29.00 4.23
N ALA A 129 15.48 -28.87 4.26
CA ALA A 129 16.16 -27.75 4.87
C ALA A 129 15.83 -26.43 4.14
N LEU A 130 15.77 -26.44 2.81
CA LEU A 130 15.38 -25.27 2.02
C LEU A 130 13.95 -24.84 2.34
N VAL A 131 13.01 -25.79 2.39
CA VAL A 131 11.63 -25.51 2.81
C VAL A 131 11.61 -24.98 4.24
N ALA A 132 12.30 -25.63 5.17
CA ALA A 132 12.35 -25.22 6.57
C ALA A 132 12.91 -23.79 6.75
N VAL A 133 13.90 -23.39 5.95
CA VAL A 133 14.47 -22.02 5.98
C VAL A 133 13.55 -20.99 5.34
N SER A 134 12.72 -21.38 4.37
CA SER A 134 11.76 -20.48 3.72
C SER A 134 10.45 -20.30 4.50
N LEU A 135 10.09 -21.23 5.39
CA LEU A 135 8.84 -21.18 6.16
C LEU A 135 8.76 -20.07 7.23
N PRO A 136 9.82 -19.70 7.97
CA PRO A 136 9.70 -18.77 9.10
C PRO A 136 9.02 -17.46 8.75
N ALA A 137 9.34 -16.85 7.61
CA ALA A 137 8.71 -15.60 7.16
C ALA A 137 7.21 -15.79 6.92
N THR A 138 6.82 -16.89 6.29
CA THR A 138 5.41 -17.22 6.05
C THR A 138 4.68 -17.47 7.37
N VAL A 139 5.27 -18.24 8.28
CA VAL A 139 4.70 -18.53 9.60
C VAL A 139 4.53 -17.23 10.39
N LEU A 140 5.54 -16.34 10.41
CA LEU A 140 5.45 -15.06 11.09
C LEU A 140 4.35 -14.17 10.52
N LEU A 141 4.17 -14.13 9.20
CA LEU A 141 3.07 -13.41 8.57
C LEU A 141 1.70 -13.97 8.98
N TRP A 142 1.56 -15.28 9.03
CA TRP A 142 0.32 -15.94 9.46
C TRP A 142 0.03 -15.68 10.94
N VAL A 143 1.04 -15.81 11.80
CA VAL A 143 0.91 -15.55 13.24
C VAL A 143 0.61 -14.08 13.48
N GLY A 144 1.30 -13.16 12.80
CA GLY A 144 1.05 -11.73 12.87
C GLY A 144 -0.35 -11.35 12.39
N GLY A 145 -0.80 -11.91 11.26
CA GLY A 145 -2.14 -11.72 10.75
C GLY A 145 -3.22 -12.25 11.72
N LEU A 146 -3.02 -13.44 12.28
CA LEU A 146 -3.92 -14.01 13.28
C LEU A 146 -3.94 -13.15 14.56
N ALA A 147 -2.79 -12.72 15.04
CA ALA A 147 -2.69 -11.84 16.19
C ALA A 147 -3.43 -10.51 15.95
N ALA A 148 -3.30 -9.91 14.76
CA ALA A 148 -4.00 -8.69 14.39
C ALA A 148 -5.53 -8.87 14.40
N VAL A 149 -6.04 -10.01 13.88
CA VAL A 149 -7.47 -10.33 13.92
C VAL A 149 -7.96 -10.53 15.35
N LEU A 150 -7.22 -11.29 16.17
CA LEU A 150 -7.60 -11.58 17.57
C LEU A 150 -7.57 -10.33 18.46
N ASN A 151 -6.66 -9.40 18.19
CA ASN A 151 -6.57 -8.13 18.90
C ASN A 151 -7.44 -7.02 18.31
N HIS A 152 -8.32 -7.34 17.36
CA HIS A 152 -9.17 -6.35 16.69
C HIS A 152 -8.38 -5.14 16.14
N ALA A 153 -7.18 -5.43 15.60
CA ALA A 153 -6.29 -4.38 15.11
C ALA A 153 -6.77 -3.78 13.79
N GLU A 154 -6.82 -2.46 13.73
CA GLU A 154 -7.05 -1.75 12.48
C GLU A 154 -5.85 -1.88 11.52
N PRO A 155 -6.09 -1.86 10.22
CA PRO A 155 -7.35 -1.71 9.48
C PRO A 155 -8.09 -3.04 9.21
N ILE A 156 -7.62 -4.17 9.79
CA ILE A 156 -8.18 -5.52 9.53
C ILE A 156 -9.55 -5.67 10.17
N TYR A 157 -9.74 -5.06 11.34
CA TYR A 157 -10.98 -5.09 12.08
C TYR A 157 -11.70 -3.74 12.01
N GLN A 158 -13.01 -3.78 11.84
CA GLN A 158 -13.90 -2.61 11.88
C GLN A 158 -15.04 -2.87 12.85
N THR A 159 -15.41 -1.87 13.63
CA THR A 159 -16.54 -1.98 14.56
C THR A 159 -17.86 -2.03 13.81
N LYS A 160 -18.89 -2.66 14.41
CA LYS A 160 -20.24 -2.70 13.83
C LYS A 160 -20.80 -1.30 13.60
N ASP A 161 -20.52 -0.37 14.49
CA ASP A 161 -21.00 1.01 14.41
C ASP A 161 -20.33 1.78 13.29
N GLN A 162 -19.02 1.58 13.08
CA GLN A 162 -18.29 2.14 11.93
C GLN A 162 -18.89 1.63 10.61
N VAL A 163 -19.11 0.32 10.51
CA VAL A 163 -19.73 -0.30 9.34
C VAL A 163 -21.14 0.23 9.10
N ALA A 164 -21.97 0.31 10.16
CA ALA A 164 -23.33 0.84 10.07
C ALA A 164 -23.33 2.29 9.57
N THR A 165 -22.37 3.09 10.04
CA THR A 165 -22.20 4.49 9.59
C THR A 165 -21.80 4.57 8.11
N CYS A 166 -20.86 3.75 7.66
CA CYS A 166 -20.46 3.68 6.25
C CYS A 166 -21.65 3.24 5.35
N VAL A 167 -22.41 2.23 5.78
CA VAL A 167 -23.59 1.73 5.05
C VAL A 167 -24.68 2.80 4.98
N PHE A 168 -24.94 3.51 6.09
CA PHE A 168 -25.89 4.63 6.10
C PHE A 168 -25.47 5.70 5.07
N LEU A 169 -24.23 6.16 5.11
CA LEU A 169 -23.70 7.17 4.19
C LEU A 169 -23.83 6.70 2.74
N ALA A 170 -23.45 5.45 2.44
CA ALA A 170 -23.51 4.89 1.10
C ALA A 170 -24.93 4.78 0.53
N ARG A 171 -25.93 4.58 1.40
CA ARG A 171 -27.35 4.46 0.98
C ARG A 171 -28.08 5.79 0.93
N SER A 172 -27.66 6.74 1.74
CA SER A 172 -28.39 8.01 1.94
C SER A 172 -27.83 9.15 1.10
N LEU A 173 -26.57 9.08 0.67
CA LEU A 173 -25.93 10.15 -0.07
C LEU A 173 -25.84 9.84 -1.57
N PRO A 174 -25.88 10.89 -2.41
CA PRO A 174 -25.68 10.71 -3.84
C PRO A 174 -24.24 10.21 -4.14
N PRO A 175 -24.06 9.49 -5.26
CA PRO A 175 -22.74 9.05 -5.69
C PRO A 175 -21.76 10.22 -5.80
N ARG A 176 -20.49 9.95 -5.45
CA ARG A 176 -19.39 10.93 -5.49
C ARG A 176 -19.51 12.09 -4.47
N GLN A 177 -20.46 12.01 -3.54
CA GLN A 177 -20.54 12.99 -2.47
C GLN A 177 -19.27 12.94 -1.61
N VAL A 178 -18.70 14.10 -1.33
CA VAL A 178 -17.53 14.23 -0.44
C VAL A 178 -18.00 14.15 1.01
N VAL A 179 -17.28 13.40 1.83
CA VAL A 179 -17.53 13.22 3.26
C VAL A 179 -16.27 13.60 4.04
N LEU A 180 -16.42 14.49 5.00
CA LEU A 180 -15.35 14.88 5.92
C LEU A 180 -15.29 13.90 7.10
N SER A 181 -14.14 13.30 7.30
CA SER A 181 -13.85 12.35 8.37
C SER A 181 -12.35 12.32 8.68
N SER A 182 -11.95 11.56 9.68
CA SER A 182 -10.56 11.20 9.90
C SER A 182 -9.99 10.42 8.71
N TYR A 183 -8.66 10.31 8.67
CA TYR A 183 -7.95 9.49 7.68
C TYR A 183 -8.37 8.01 7.76
N GLU A 184 -8.50 7.48 8.98
CA GLU A 184 -8.84 6.09 9.26
C GLU A 184 -10.25 5.75 8.75
N PHE A 185 -11.23 6.59 9.08
CA PHE A 185 -12.59 6.41 8.59
C PHE A 185 -12.67 6.58 7.06
N GLY A 186 -11.95 7.56 6.52
CA GLY A 186 -11.88 7.82 5.09
C GLY A 186 -11.31 6.65 4.28
N ASN A 187 -10.38 5.87 4.84
CA ASN A 187 -9.88 4.65 4.22
C ASN A 187 -10.96 3.56 4.09
N THR A 188 -11.90 3.55 5.02
CA THR A 188 -12.96 2.52 5.09
C THR A 188 -14.16 2.85 4.18
N LEU A 189 -14.51 4.11 4.08
CA LEU A 189 -15.75 4.57 3.43
C LEU A 189 -15.95 4.09 1.98
N PRO A 190 -14.95 4.11 1.09
CA PRO A 190 -15.13 3.68 -0.30
C PRO A 190 -15.45 2.21 -0.48
N ALA A 191 -15.18 1.37 0.52
CA ALA A 191 -15.51 -0.05 0.46
C ALA A 191 -17.03 -0.32 0.52
N TYR A 192 -17.82 0.64 1.00
CA TYR A 192 -19.26 0.49 1.21
C TYR A 192 -20.12 1.23 0.19
N GLY A 193 -19.55 2.19 -0.53
CA GLY A 193 -20.30 2.95 -1.53
C GLY A 193 -19.45 3.88 -2.37
N TYR A 194 -20.03 4.40 -3.44
CA TYR A 194 -19.35 5.31 -4.35
C TYR A 194 -19.33 6.74 -3.80
N LEU A 195 -18.68 6.89 -2.64
CA LEU A 195 -18.48 8.17 -1.95
C LEU A 195 -17.00 8.57 -2.01
N VAL A 196 -16.74 9.86 -1.87
CA VAL A 196 -15.39 10.42 -1.90
C VAL A 196 -15.01 10.87 -0.48
N PRO A 197 -14.09 10.19 0.20
CA PRO A 197 -13.55 10.72 1.44
C PRO A 197 -12.73 11.98 1.15
N TYR A 198 -12.83 13.00 1.99
CA TYR A 198 -11.98 14.18 1.86
C TYR A 198 -10.50 13.81 2.01
N ILE A 199 -10.20 12.90 2.91
CA ILE A 199 -8.89 12.33 3.17
C ILE A 199 -8.99 10.80 3.30
N GLY A 200 -8.00 10.07 2.83
CA GLY A 200 -7.92 8.62 2.90
C GLY A 200 -6.92 8.10 1.87
N HIS A 201 -6.71 6.79 1.79
CA HIS A 201 -5.89 6.12 0.77
C HIS A 201 -4.43 6.60 0.63
N GLY A 202 -3.86 7.20 1.66
CA GLY A 202 -2.44 7.56 1.68
C GLY A 202 -1.99 8.35 0.44
N PRO A 203 -0.97 7.87 -0.27
CA PRO A 203 -0.38 8.59 -1.41
C PRO A 203 -1.34 8.88 -2.57
N GLU A 204 -2.46 8.18 -2.67
CA GLU A 204 -3.49 8.41 -3.68
C GLU A 204 -4.35 9.65 -3.40
N THR A 205 -4.30 10.18 -2.17
CA THR A 205 -4.96 11.46 -1.84
C THR A 205 -4.07 12.63 -2.27
N PRO A 206 -4.45 13.42 -3.27
CA PRO A 206 -3.69 14.62 -3.64
C PRO A 206 -3.58 15.59 -2.46
N TYR A 207 -2.38 16.14 -2.26
CA TYR A 207 -2.08 17.07 -1.16
C TYR A 207 -2.35 16.50 0.23
N LEU A 208 -1.94 15.23 0.45
CA LEU A 208 -2.24 14.46 1.66
C LEU A 208 -1.90 15.20 2.95
N GLU A 209 -0.69 15.76 3.06
CA GLU A 209 -0.25 16.45 4.30
C GLU A 209 -1.09 17.70 4.57
N LEU A 210 -1.32 18.53 3.55
CA LEU A 210 -2.18 19.69 3.68
C LEU A 210 -3.60 19.33 4.13
N LYS A 211 -4.17 18.27 3.55
CA LYS A 211 -5.49 17.78 3.94
C LYS A 211 -5.51 17.20 5.36
N ARG A 212 -4.43 16.54 5.76
CA ARG A 212 -4.29 16.02 7.12
C ARG A 212 -4.29 17.13 8.15
N ASP A 213 -3.51 18.19 7.90
CA ASP A 213 -3.47 19.37 8.75
C ASP A 213 -4.84 20.05 8.81
N THR A 214 -5.51 20.21 7.67
CA THR A 214 -6.85 20.77 7.58
C THR A 214 -7.89 19.98 8.38
N VAL A 215 -7.85 18.64 8.31
CA VAL A 215 -8.75 17.77 9.06
C VAL A 215 -8.46 17.85 10.56
N ALA A 216 -7.18 17.83 10.94
CA ALA A 216 -6.78 17.97 12.34
C ALA A 216 -7.19 19.34 12.92
N GLU A 217 -7.00 20.42 12.17
CA GLU A 217 -7.45 21.76 12.55
C GLU A 217 -8.97 21.82 12.72
N PHE A 218 -9.73 21.23 11.79
CA PHE A 218 -11.19 21.19 11.85
C PHE A 218 -11.68 20.48 13.13
N TYR A 219 -11.19 19.28 13.42
CA TYR A 219 -11.63 18.52 14.60
C TYR A 219 -11.04 19.06 15.93
N ASN A 220 -10.00 19.87 15.88
CA ASN A 220 -9.48 20.56 17.06
C ASN A 220 -10.16 21.91 17.32
N ALA A 221 -10.93 22.45 16.39
CA ALA A 221 -11.59 23.73 16.54
C ALA A 221 -12.66 23.69 17.62
N GLN A 222 -12.51 24.53 18.64
CA GLN A 222 -13.53 24.72 19.70
C GLN A 222 -14.69 25.61 19.24
N THR A 223 -14.44 26.43 18.23
CA THR A 223 -15.42 27.37 17.68
C THR A 223 -15.47 27.18 16.17
N PHE A 224 -16.60 26.72 15.71
CA PHE A 224 -16.93 26.67 14.29
C PHE A 224 -17.23 28.09 13.82
N ARG A 225 -16.22 28.80 13.33
CA ARG A 225 -16.34 30.22 12.98
C ARG A 225 -17.06 30.48 11.67
N ASP A 226 -17.09 29.49 10.76
CA ASP A 226 -17.62 29.76 9.44
C ASP A 226 -18.13 28.49 8.73
N THR A 227 -19.44 28.40 8.49
CA THR A 227 -20.04 27.37 7.61
C THR A 227 -19.48 27.44 6.20
N ARG A 228 -18.96 28.60 5.77
CA ARG A 228 -18.24 28.76 4.51
C ARG A 228 -17.01 27.89 4.45
N TYR A 229 -16.39 27.55 5.59
CA TYR A 229 -15.23 26.67 5.66
C TYR A 229 -15.53 25.26 5.11
N LEU A 230 -16.73 24.74 5.35
CA LEU A 230 -17.15 23.44 4.79
C LEU A 230 -17.62 23.55 3.33
N ASN A 231 -18.19 24.70 2.93
CA ASN A 231 -18.76 24.89 1.59
C ASN A 231 -17.78 25.48 0.57
N TYR A 232 -16.90 26.40 0.97
CA TYR A 232 -16.09 27.20 0.05
C TYR A 232 -14.60 26.90 0.10
N SER A 233 -14.07 26.48 1.22
CA SER A 233 -12.70 26.03 1.25
C SER A 233 -12.67 24.56 0.86
N TYR A 234 -11.92 24.21 -0.10
CA TYR A 234 -11.37 22.90 -0.53
C TYR A 234 -12.09 21.62 -0.07
N LEU A 235 -12.98 21.70 0.92
CA LEU A 235 -13.66 20.56 1.52
C LEU A 235 -14.86 20.12 0.67
N GLY A 236 -15.65 21.05 0.12
CA GLY A 236 -16.82 20.72 -0.72
C GLY A 236 -17.77 19.69 -0.08
N SER A 237 -17.68 19.50 1.25
CA SER A 237 -18.41 18.46 1.96
C SER A 237 -19.45 19.07 2.90
N PRO A 238 -20.74 18.84 2.62
CA PRO A 238 -21.80 19.18 3.56
C PRO A 238 -21.98 18.15 4.68
N TYR A 239 -21.19 17.06 4.69
CA TYR A 239 -21.34 15.93 5.62
C TYR A 239 -20.09 15.73 6.46
N VAL A 240 -20.27 15.64 7.76
CA VAL A 240 -19.21 15.46 8.75
C VAL A 240 -19.49 14.19 9.56
N VAL A 241 -18.50 13.33 9.66
CA VAL A 241 -18.53 12.18 10.55
C VAL A 241 -17.85 12.53 11.85
N VAL A 242 -18.39 12.09 12.98
CA VAL A 242 -17.75 12.17 14.28
C VAL A 242 -17.84 10.82 14.96
N GLY A 243 -16.69 10.23 15.21
CA GLY A 243 -16.51 8.93 15.86
C GLY A 243 -15.24 8.92 16.72
N PRO A 244 -14.80 7.75 17.20
CA PRO A 244 -13.63 7.64 18.05
C PRO A 244 -12.34 8.22 17.43
N HIS A 245 -12.12 8.02 16.12
CA HIS A 245 -10.95 8.55 15.42
C HIS A 245 -10.97 10.08 15.33
N GLU A 246 -12.13 10.64 15.03
CA GLU A 246 -12.33 12.08 14.95
C GLU A 246 -12.18 12.75 16.33
N GLN A 247 -12.70 12.10 17.37
CA GLN A 247 -12.55 12.56 18.76
C GLN A 247 -11.10 12.48 19.23
N ALA A 248 -10.28 11.57 18.70
CA ALA A 248 -8.86 11.52 18.99
C ALA A 248 -8.06 12.68 18.35
N LEU A 249 -8.58 13.28 17.28
CA LEU A 249 -7.96 14.44 16.63
C LEU A 249 -8.20 15.74 17.42
N GLY A 250 -9.31 15.82 18.15
CA GLY A 250 -9.61 17.05 18.90
C GLY A 250 -10.95 17.05 19.62
N ARG A 251 -11.35 18.23 20.11
CA ARG A 251 -12.54 18.39 20.96
C ARG A 251 -13.75 18.98 20.20
N PHE A 252 -13.82 18.76 18.90
CA PHE A 252 -14.96 19.21 18.11
C PHE A 252 -16.24 18.56 18.59
N ASP A 253 -17.19 19.40 19.02
CA ASP A 253 -18.52 18.96 19.45
C ASP A 253 -19.57 19.56 18.50
N PRO A 254 -20.10 18.80 17.56
CA PRO A 254 -21.06 19.29 16.58
C PRO A 254 -22.39 19.72 17.23
N ALA A 255 -22.72 19.24 18.42
CA ALA A 255 -23.94 19.67 19.12
C ALA A 255 -23.89 21.14 19.54
N ARG A 256 -22.72 21.68 19.81
CA ARG A 256 -22.53 23.13 20.06
C ARG A 256 -22.76 24.00 18.84
N HIS A 257 -22.82 23.38 17.67
CA HIS A 257 -23.00 24.03 16.37
C HIS A 257 -24.38 23.71 15.76
N ALA A 258 -25.37 23.43 16.59
CA ALA A 258 -26.72 23.06 16.16
C ALA A 258 -27.42 24.13 15.29
N ASN A 259 -26.92 25.35 15.28
CA ASN A 259 -27.40 26.41 14.36
C ASN A 259 -27.04 26.12 12.89
N TYR A 260 -25.94 25.39 12.65
CA TYR A 260 -25.38 25.11 11.33
C TYR A 260 -25.41 23.65 10.96
N LEU A 261 -25.35 22.76 11.95
CA LEU A 261 -25.31 21.31 11.75
C LEU A 261 -26.58 20.66 12.26
N ILE A 262 -27.04 19.64 11.54
CA ILE A 262 -28.12 18.75 11.94
C ILE A 262 -27.63 17.31 11.95
N LYS A 263 -27.88 16.60 13.06
CA LYS A 263 -27.56 15.17 13.15
C LYS A 263 -28.54 14.41 12.26
N ILE A 264 -28.00 13.61 11.34
CA ILE A 264 -28.79 12.81 10.40
C ILE A 264 -28.67 11.31 10.67
N PHE A 265 -27.67 10.89 11.46
CA PHE A 265 -27.47 9.49 11.82
C PHE A 265 -26.67 9.35 13.11
N GLU A 266 -26.90 8.28 13.85
CA GLU A 266 -26.14 7.90 15.04
C GLU A 266 -26.15 6.36 15.18
N SER A 267 -24.98 5.79 15.47
CA SER A 267 -24.81 4.37 15.81
C SER A 267 -23.63 4.22 16.77
N GLY A 268 -23.93 3.80 18.00
CA GLY A 268 -22.91 3.64 19.03
C GLY A 268 -22.08 4.92 19.24
N GLY A 269 -20.76 4.82 19.04
CA GLY A 269 -19.85 5.96 19.19
C GLY A 269 -19.73 6.85 17.95
N TYR A 270 -20.47 6.59 16.85
CA TYR A 270 -20.43 7.34 15.60
C TYR A 270 -21.69 8.18 15.38
N SER A 271 -21.51 9.37 14.84
CA SER A 271 -22.60 10.23 14.39
C SER A 271 -22.24 10.90 13.05
N VAL A 272 -23.28 11.13 12.23
CA VAL A 272 -23.16 11.87 10.97
C VAL A 272 -23.98 13.14 11.06
N TRP A 273 -23.36 14.22 10.64
CA TRP A 273 -23.94 15.57 10.67
C TRP A 273 -23.95 16.15 9.27
N SER A 274 -25.02 16.85 8.93
CA SER A 274 -25.15 17.59 7.68
C SER A 274 -25.21 19.07 7.95
N LEU A 275 -24.65 19.88 7.04
CA LEU A 275 -24.93 21.32 7.05
C LEU A 275 -26.43 21.57 6.83
N LYS A 276 -26.97 22.46 7.61
CA LYS A 276 -28.32 22.96 7.37
C LYS A 276 -28.34 23.74 6.05
N PRO A 277 -29.37 23.58 5.22
CA PRO A 277 -29.57 24.45 4.09
C PRO A 277 -29.56 25.91 4.59
N SER A 278 -28.80 26.79 3.94
CA SER A 278 -28.92 28.22 4.18
C SER A 278 -30.36 28.60 3.92
N SER A 279 -31.02 29.16 4.92
CA SER A 279 -32.33 29.81 4.69
C SER A 279 -32.18 30.80 3.54
N PRO A 280 -33.10 30.81 2.56
CA PRO A 280 -33.05 31.72 1.43
C PRO A 280 -33.06 33.16 1.84
#